data_bd959f8febf30014e26dc174d6fe33e0
#
_entry.id   bd959f8febf30014e26dc174d6fe33e0
#
_cell.length_a   1.000
_cell.length_b   1.000
_cell.length_c   1.000
_cell.angle_alpha   90.00
_cell.angle_beta   90.00
_cell.angle_gamma   90.00
#
_symmetry.space_group_name_H-M   'P 1'
#
loop_
_entity.id
_entity.type
_entity.pdbx_description
1 polymer ?
#
loop_
_entity_poly.entity_id
_entity_poly.type
_entity_poly.pdbx_seq_one_letter_code
_entity_poly.pdbx_strand_id
1 'polypeptide(L)'
;MSVRNRRSINDVLAEAQARLRRLTPAEAALAMREGATLVDTRDGDVRARDGSIPGAVHVPLSVLEWRVDPESGHQDPALAAHENRLILLCREGYSSTLAAVRLHELGFTNTTDVIGGFAAWAAAGLPVDGARDGEPRRSA
;
A
#
# COMPACT_ATOMS: atom_id res chain seq x y z
N MET A 1 22.30 -15.02 -22.40
CA MET A 1 21.88 -13.64 -22.13
C MET A 1 20.66 -13.30 -22.97
N SER A 2 19.69 -12.68 -22.36
CA SER A 2 18.49 -12.27 -23.08
C SER A 2 18.76 -11.09 -23.99
N VAL A 3 18.19 -11.15 -25.19
CA VAL A 3 18.30 -10.04 -26.15
C VAL A 3 16.99 -9.29 -26.25
N ARG A 4 16.19 -9.32 -25.20
CA ARG A 4 14.93 -8.60 -25.19
C ARG A 4 15.14 -7.11 -25.39
N ASN A 5 14.28 -6.51 -26.21
CA ASN A 5 14.27 -5.06 -26.41
C ASN A 5 13.43 -4.35 -25.36
N ARG A 6 12.79 -5.07 -24.48
CA ARG A 6 11.94 -4.53 -23.43
C ARG A 6 12.28 -5.20 -22.10
N ARG A 7 11.90 -4.55 -21.02
CA ARG A 7 12.02 -5.10 -19.69
C ARG A 7 10.71 -5.81 -19.30
N SER A 8 10.79 -6.86 -18.50
CA SER A 8 9.60 -7.52 -17.99
C SER A 8 9.05 -6.73 -16.79
N ILE A 9 7.77 -6.98 -16.45
CA ILE A 9 7.23 -6.39 -15.24
C ILE A 9 7.99 -6.89 -13.99
N ASN A 10 8.48 -8.11 -14.03
CA ASN A 10 9.27 -8.63 -12.93
C ASN A 10 10.59 -7.88 -12.76
N ASP A 11 11.22 -7.46 -13.87
CA ASP A 11 12.42 -6.64 -13.80
C ASP A 11 12.12 -5.28 -13.17
N VAL A 12 11.04 -4.65 -13.60
CA VAL A 12 10.62 -3.35 -13.08
C VAL A 12 10.28 -3.46 -11.59
N LEU A 13 9.56 -4.51 -11.21
CA LEU A 13 9.18 -4.73 -9.81
C LEU A 13 10.41 -4.93 -8.93
N ALA A 14 11.37 -5.74 -9.37
CA ALA A 14 12.58 -5.99 -8.59
C ALA A 14 13.37 -4.71 -8.34
N GLU A 15 13.49 -3.86 -9.37
CA GLU A 15 14.17 -2.58 -9.21
C GLU A 15 13.43 -1.66 -8.24
N ALA A 16 12.10 -1.63 -8.32
CA ALA A 16 11.30 -0.82 -7.42
C ALA A 16 11.45 -1.30 -5.99
N GLN A 17 11.43 -2.61 -5.76
CA GLN A 17 11.61 -3.17 -4.43
C GLN A 17 12.96 -2.80 -3.84
N ALA A 18 14.01 -2.80 -4.66
CA ALA A 18 15.35 -2.46 -4.21
C ALA A 18 15.48 -0.98 -3.80
N ARG A 19 14.60 -0.13 -4.28
CA ARG A 19 14.63 1.30 -3.97
C ARG A 19 13.90 1.66 -2.69
N LEU A 20 13.16 0.72 -2.10
CA LEU A 20 12.32 0.98 -0.93
C LEU A 20 12.85 0.26 0.29
N ARG A 21 12.64 0.88 1.44
CA ARG A 21 12.79 0.20 2.73
C ARG A 21 11.43 -0.37 3.06
N ARG A 22 11.14 -1.54 2.51
CA ARG A 22 9.85 -2.18 2.66
C ARG A 22 9.65 -2.71 4.08
N LEU A 23 8.40 -2.76 4.51
CA LEU A 23 8.06 -3.18 5.87
C LEU A 23 7.35 -4.53 5.86
N THR A 24 7.67 -5.36 6.84
CA THR A 24 6.84 -6.55 7.12
C THR A 24 5.50 -6.07 7.68
N PRO A 25 4.45 -6.93 7.67
CA PRO A 25 3.18 -6.55 8.30
C PRO A 25 3.34 -6.09 9.75
N ALA A 26 4.18 -6.78 10.53
CA ALA A 26 4.39 -6.40 11.93
C ALA A 26 5.05 -5.03 12.04
N GLU A 27 6.03 -4.76 11.19
CA GLU A 27 6.69 -3.44 11.17
C GLU A 27 5.71 -2.36 10.74
N ALA A 28 4.84 -2.65 9.78
CA ALA A 28 3.83 -1.68 9.34
C ALA A 28 2.85 -1.39 10.46
N ALA A 29 2.41 -2.41 11.18
CA ALA A 29 1.51 -2.21 12.31
C ALA A 29 2.14 -1.34 13.40
N LEU A 30 3.43 -1.56 13.69
CA LEU A 30 4.15 -0.74 14.65
C LEU A 30 4.25 0.70 14.16
N ALA A 31 4.59 0.89 12.89
CA ALA A 31 4.71 2.23 12.31
C ALA A 31 3.39 3.00 12.41
N MET A 32 2.26 2.32 12.20
CA MET A 32 0.95 2.95 12.35
C MET A 32 0.72 3.46 13.77
N ARG A 33 1.14 2.68 14.77
CA ARG A 33 1.05 3.12 16.16
C ARG A 33 1.93 4.33 16.45
N GLU A 34 2.97 4.51 15.64
CA GLU A 34 3.89 5.64 15.76
C GLU A 34 3.51 6.82 14.88
N GLY A 35 2.35 6.77 14.24
CA GLY A 35 1.83 7.90 13.48
C GLY A 35 1.85 7.77 11.97
N ALA A 36 2.38 6.67 11.43
CA ALA A 36 2.35 6.45 9.99
C ALA A 36 0.93 6.14 9.52
N THR A 37 0.63 6.49 8.28
CA THR A 37 -0.66 6.23 7.66
C THR A 37 -0.56 5.04 6.72
N LEU A 38 -1.38 4.02 6.96
CA LEU A 38 -1.51 2.89 6.04
C LEU A 38 -2.55 3.26 4.98
N VAL A 39 -2.16 3.18 3.73
CA VAL A 39 -3.03 3.51 2.60
C VAL A 39 -3.34 2.23 1.85
N ASP A 40 -4.60 1.81 1.89
CA ASP A 40 -5.06 0.59 1.24
C ASP A 40 -5.46 0.93 -0.19
N THR A 41 -4.71 0.40 -1.15
CA THR A 41 -4.92 0.73 -2.57
C THR A 41 -5.76 -0.31 -3.31
N ARG A 42 -6.28 -1.31 -2.60
CA ARG A 42 -7.11 -2.34 -3.23
C ARG A 42 -8.43 -1.76 -3.73
N ASP A 43 -9.05 -2.44 -4.69
CA ASP A 43 -10.39 -2.09 -5.15
C ASP A 43 -11.40 -2.25 -4.03
N GLY A 44 -12.44 -1.43 -4.05
CA GLY A 44 -13.47 -1.47 -3.02
C GLY A 44 -14.15 -2.81 -2.88
N ASP A 45 -14.40 -3.50 -4.00
CA ASP A 45 -15.02 -4.82 -3.98
C ASP A 45 -14.12 -5.86 -3.30
N VAL A 46 -12.82 -5.79 -3.56
CA VAL A 46 -11.86 -6.70 -2.93
C VAL A 46 -11.81 -6.46 -1.42
N ARG A 47 -11.79 -5.19 -1.00
CA ARG A 47 -11.81 -4.85 0.42
C ARG A 47 -13.09 -5.35 1.11
N ALA A 48 -14.23 -5.18 0.45
CA ALA A 48 -15.50 -5.60 1.01
C ALA A 48 -15.55 -7.12 1.18
N ARG A 49 -14.96 -7.84 0.23
CA ARG A 49 -14.95 -9.31 0.27
C ARG A 49 -13.96 -9.85 1.29
N ASP A 50 -12.75 -9.31 1.30
CA ASP A 50 -11.64 -9.88 2.08
C ASP A 50 -11.45 -9.21 3.44
N GLY A 51 -12.12 -8.08 3.66
CA GLY A 51 -11.99 -7.34 4.91
C GLY A 51 -11.04 -6.15 4.77
N SER A 52 -11.06 -5.29 5.78
CA SER A 52 -10.26 -4.07 5.80
C SER A 52 -9.43 -4.01 7.08
N ILE A 53 -8.39 -3.19 7.04
CA ILE A 53 -7.51 -3.02 8.19
C ILE A 53 -7.96 -1.80 8.98
N PRO A 54 -8.22 -1.95 10.31
CA PRO A 54 -8.61 -0.81 11.13
C PRO A 54 -7.57 0.31 11.05
N GLY A 55 -8.04 1.53 10.86
CA GLY A 55 -7.16 2.70 10.79
C GLY A 55 -6.56 2.97 9.41
N ALA A 56 -6.71 2.07 8.46
CA ALA A 56 -6.21 2.30 7.11
C ALA A 56 -7.12 3.28 6.36
N VAL A 57 -6.49 4.10 5.53
CA VAL A 57 -7.21 5.01 4.63
C VAL A 57 -7.33 4.32 3.28
N HIS A 58 -8.54 4.23 2.75
CA HIS A 58 -8.76 3.58 1.46
C HIS A 58 -8.63 4.59 0.32
N VAL A 59 -7.67 4.35 -0.56
CA VAL A 59 -7.50 5.15 -1.77
C VAL A 59 -7.21 4.20 -2.92
N PRO A 60 -8.18 3.98 -3.82
CA PRO A 60 -7.94 3.08 -4.95
C PRO A 60 -6.71 3.48 -5.75
N LEU A 61 -5.99 2.48 -6.23
CA LEU A 61 -4.73 2.69 -6.95
C LEU A 61 -4.88 3.67 -8.11
N SER A 62 -6.02 3.62 -8.80
CA SER A 62 -6.24 4.43 -10.00
C SER A 62 -6.24 5.93 -9.75
N VAL A 63 -6.46 6.36 -8.51
CA VAL A 63 -6.53 7.79 -8.18
C VAL A 63 -5.50 8.19 -7.12
N LEU A 64 -4.60 7.29 -6.77
CA LEU A 64 -3.69 7.50 -5.64
C LEU A 64 -2.88 8.78 -5.76
N GLU A 65 -2.23 9.00 -6.90
CA GLU A 65 -1.36 10.16 -7.07
C GLU A 65 -2.14 11.47 -6.90
N TRP A 66 -3.35 11.51 -7.42
CA TRP A 66 -4.19 12.71 -7.33
C TRP A 66 -4.65 12.98 -5.90
N ARG A 67 -4.86 11.93 -5.12
CA ARG A 67 -5.30 12.10 -3.74
C ARG A 67 -4.15 12.48 -2.82
N VAL A 68 -2.91 12.21 -3.21
CA VAL A 68 -1.74 12.51 -2.40
C VAL A 68 -1.07 13.83 -2.79
N ASP A 69 -1.06 14.16 -4.08
CA ASP A 69 -0.38 15.36 -4.57
C ASP A 69 -1.13 16.62 -4.16
N PRO A 70 -0.50 17.52 -3.37
CA PRO A 70 -1.17 18.74 -2.90
C PRO A 70 -1.47 19.74 -4.02
N GLU A 71 -0.92 19.54 -5.21
CA GLU A 71 -1.16 20.44 -6.34
C GLU A 71 -2.14 19.88 -7.36
N SER A 72 -2.73 18.72 -7.07
CA SER A 72 -3.61 18.05 -8.03
C SER A 72 -4.99 18.67 -8.16
N GLY A 73 -5.45 19.37 -7.13
CA GLY A 73 -6.83 19.84 -7.06
C GLY A 73 -7.82 18.81 -6.54
N HIS A 74 -7.35 17.59 -6.29
CA HIS A 74 -8.18 16.47 -5.79
C HIS A 74 -7.59 15.81 -4.55
N GLN A 75 -6.64 16.47 -3.92
CA GLN A 75 -5.91 15.90 -2.80
C GLN A 75 -6.77 15.71 -1.56
N ASP A 76 -6.44 14.65 -0.83
CA ASP A 76 -6.96 14.44 0.52
C ASP A 76 -5.99 15.14 1.48
N PRO A 77 -6.44 16.15 2.24
CA PRO A 77 -5.52 16.88 3.12
C PRO A 77 -4.80 15.99 4.13
N ALA A 78 -5.42 14.88 4.52
CA ALA A 78 -4.80 13.95 5.45
C ALA A 78 -3.60 13.23 4.84
N LEU A 79 -3.50 13.18 3.52
CA LEU A 79 -2.44 12.45 2.82
C LEU A 79 -1.43 13.37 2.15
N ALA A 80 -1.76 14.63 1.93
CA ALA A 80 -1.01 15.50 1.03
C ALA A 80 0.19 16.19 1.67
N ALA A 81 0.46 15.98 2.94
CA ALA A 81 1.62 16.58 3.60
C ALA A 81 2.88 15.78 3.25
N HIS A 82 3.92 16.46 2.78
CA HIS A 82 5.17 15.79 2.36
C HIS A 82 5.86 15.05 3.48
N GLU A 83 5.72 15.52 4.70
CA GLU A 83 6.30 14.87 5.87
C GLU A 83 5.52 13.64 6.32
N ASN A 84 4.36 13.38 5.76
CA ASN A 84 3.58 12.20 6.13
C ASN A 84 4.34 10.94 5.75
N ARG A 85 4.33 9.98 6.67
CA ARG A 85 4.88 8.67 6.42
C ARG A 85 3.76 7.78 5.90
N LEU A 86 3.78 7.49 4.62
CA LEU A 86 2.74 6.70 3.96
C LEU A 86 3.24 5.28 3.75
N ILE A 87 2.41 4.31 4.13
CA ILE A 87 2.70 2.90 3.91
C ILE A 87 1.60 2.35 3.02
N LEU A 88 1.95 2.03 1.78
CA LEU A 88 0.96 1.55 0.82
C LEU A 88 0.75 0.06 0.97
N LEU A 89 -0.49 -0.37 0.78
CA LEU A 89 -0.85 -1.77 0.87
C LEU A 89 -1.71 -2.12 -0.33
N CYS A 90 -1.35 -3.22 -1.01
CA CYS A 90 -2.19 -3.82 -2.03
C CYS A 90 -2.47 -5.25 -1.60
N ARG A 91 -2.96 -6.08 -2.52
CA ARG A 91 -3.36 -7.43 -2.13
C ARG A 91 -2.17 -8.32 -1.78
N GLU A 92 -1.11 -8.30 -2.62
CA GLU A 92 0.02 -9.22 -2.48
C GLU A 92 1.38 -8.54 -2.47
N GLY A 93 1.42 -7.21 -2.49
CA GLY A 93 2.66 -6.48 -2.39
C GLY A 93 3.38 -6.23 -3.70
N TYR A 94 2.67 -6.22 -4.82
CA TYR A 94 3.28 -5.94 -6.11
C TYR A 94 2.98 -4.52 -6.58
N SER A 95 1.71 -4.19 -6.83
CA SER A 95 1.36 -2.86 -7.34
C SER A 95 1.68 -1.75 -6.35
N SER A 96 1.62 -2.03 -5.05
CA SER A 96 1.95 -1.03 -4.04
C SER A 96 3.42 -0.63 -4.10
N THR A 97 4.31 -1.55 -4.47
CA THR A 97 5.73 -1.23 -4.63
C THR A 97 5.94 -0.21 -5.75
N LEU A 98 5.30 -0.46 -6.91
CA LEU A 98 5.40 0.46 -8.03
C LEU A 98 4.79 1.81 -7.70
N ALA A 99 3.67 1.80 -6.98
CA ALA A 99 3.01 3.03 -6.57
C ALA A 99 3.87 3.84 -5.61
N ALA A 100 4.55 3.19 -4.66
CA ALA A 100 5.42 3.89 -3.72
C ALA A 100 6.58 4.59 -4.45
N VAL A 101 7.16 3.93 -5.44
CA VAL A 101 8.23 4.53 -6.24
C VAL A 101 7.69 5.73 -7.01
N ARG A 102 6.47 5.63 -7.56
CA ARG A 102 5.84 6.76 -8.25
C ARG A 102 5.65 7.94 -7.29
N LEU A 103 5.26 7.69 -6.05
CA LEU A 103 5.09 8.77 -5.08
C LEU A 103 6.43 9.40 -4.71
N HIS A 104 7.52 8.63 -4.70
CA HIS A 104 8.87 9.21 -4.54
C HIS A 104 9.16 10.24 -5.63
N GLU A 105 8.73 9.97 -6.87
CA GLU A 105 8.93 10.89 -7.97
C GLU A 105 8.17 12.20 -7.79
N LEU A 106 7.09 12.17 -7.00
CA LEU A 106 6.31 13.35 -6.67
C LEU A 106 6.81 14.05 -5.41
N GLY A 107 7.90 13.58 -4.83
CA GLY A 107 8.51 14.19 -3.66
C GLY A 107 8.15 13.55 -2.33
N PHE A 108 7.32 12.51 -2.33
CA PHE A 108 6.91 11.83 -1.11
C PHE A 108 7.88 10.70 -0.81
N THR A 109 9.11 11.06 -0.42
CA THR A 109 10.21 10.11 -0.25
C THR A 109 10.09 9.28 1.02
N ASN A 110 9.14 9.60 1.89
CA ASN A 110 8.91 8.87 3.13
C ASN A 110 7.82 7.80 2.94
N THR A 111 7.60 7.37 1.71
CA THR A 111 6.60 6.38 1.35
C THR A 111 7.24 5.03 1.11
N THR A 112 6.62 3.98 1.62
CA THR A 112 7.02 2.61 1.35
C THR A 112 5.78 1.72 1.22
N ASP A 113 5.96 0.40 1.24
CA ASP A 113 4.83 -0.52 1.16
C ASP A 113 5.02 -1.73 2.08
N VAL A 114 3.99 -2.57 2.14
CA VAL A 114 3.99 -3.77 2.99
C VAL A 114 4.38 -4.98 2.15
N ILE A 115 5.42 -5.68 2.58
CA ILE A 115 5.84 -6.93 1.95
C ILE A 115 4.70 -7.95 2.05
N GLY A 116 4.30 -8.48 0.91
CA GLY A 116 3.22 -9.46 0.84
C GLY A 116 1.81 -8.88 0.96
N GLY A 117 1.69 -7.59 1.17
CA GLY A 117 0.40 -6.89 1.15
C GLY A 117 -0.61 -7.39 2.16
N PHE A 118 -1.88 -7.24 1.82
CA PHE A 118 -2.98 -7.66 2.69
C PHE A 118 -2.93 -9.14 3.01
N ALA A 119 -2.55 -9.97 2.05
CA ALA A 119 -2.47 -11.41 2.28
C ALA A 119 -1.50 -11.74 3.41
N ALA A 120 -0.32 -11.12 3.41
CA ALA A 120 0.65 -11.32 4.47
C ALA A 120 0.20 -10.73 5.81
N TRP A 121 -0.48 -9.57 5.76
CA TRP A 121 -1.02 -8.94 6.97
C TRP A 121 -2.01 -9.89 7.66
N ALA A 122 -2.96 -10.44 6.88
CA ALA A 122 -3.95 -11.36 7.43
C ALA A 122 -3.31 -12.66 7.91
N ALA A 123 -2.35 -13.19 7.17
CA ALA A 123 -1.64 -14.41 7.55
C ALA A 123 -0.84 -14.25 8.84
N ALA A 124 -0.39 -13.02 9.12
CA ALA A 124 0.33 -12.71 10.35
C ALA A 124 -0.60 -12.58 11.57
N GLY A 125 -1.90 -12.70 11.38
CA GLY A 125 -2.87 -12.60 12.47
C GLY A 125 -3.12 -11.19 12.95
N LEU A 126 -2.76 -10.18 12.16
CA LEU A 126 -3.00 -8.79 12.51
C LEU A 126 -4.47 -8.41 12.28
N PRO A 127 -4.97 -7.35 12.92
CA PRO A 127 -6.40 -7.05 12.90
C PRO A 127 -6.96 -6.83 11.50
N VAL A 128 -8.09 -7.45 11.22
CA VAL A 128 -8.86 -7.29 9.98
C VAL A 128 -10.32 -7.22 10.35
N ASP A 129 -11.01 -6.17 9.89
CA ASP A 129 -12.45 -6.05 10.07
C ASP A 129 -13.18 -6.81 8.97
N GLY A 130 -14.35 -7.26 9.29
CA GLY A 130 -15.20 -8.20 8.62
C GLY A 130 -15.21 -8.24 7.10
N ALA A 131 -15.28 -9.45 6.59
CA ALA A 131 -15.47 -9.70 5.18
C ALA A 131 -16.97 -9.68 4.82
N ARG A 132 -17.26 -9.38 3.57
CA ARG A 132 -18.64 -9.23 3.10
C ARG A 132 -19.45 -10.52 3.14
N ASP A 133 -18.83 -11.68 3.08
CA ASP A 133 -19.55 -12.95 3.06
C ASP A 133 -20.30 -13.25 4.36
N GLY A 134 -20.34 -12.29 5.27
CA GLY A 134 -21.12 -12.38 6.48
C GLY A 134 -20.41 -13.03 7.64
N GLU A 135 -19.25 -13.57 7.40
CA GLU A 135 -18.48 -14.17 8.47
C GLU A 135 -17.32 -13.27 8.84
N PRO A 136 -17.27 -12.79 10.09
CA PRO A 136 -16.15 -11.97 10.51
C PRO A 136 -14.84 -12.75 10.31
N ARG A 137 -13.87 -12.11 9.70
CA ARG A 137 -12.58 -12.75 9.54
C ARG A 137 -11.90 -12.86 10.88
N ARG A 138 -11.54 -14.05 11.24
CA ARG A 138 -10.88 -14.27 12.51
C ARG A 138 -9.40 -13.99 12.36
N SER A 139 -8.87 -13.26 13.30
CA SER A 139 -7.45 -12.96 13.36
C SER A 139 -6.76 -14.04 14.19
N ALA A 140 -6.89 -15.25 13.77
CA ALA A 140 -6.28 -16.31 14.57
C ALA A 140 -5.08 -16.84 13.89
#